data_a18c5f11436a07645d85b197e40a1222
#
_entry.id   a18c5f11436a07645d85b197e40a1222
#
_cell.length_a   1.000
_cell.length_b   1.000
_cell.length_c   1.000
_cell.angle_alpha   90.00
_cell.angle_beta   90.00
_cell.angle_gamma   90.00
#
_symmetry.space_group_name_H-M   'P 1'
#
loop_
_entity.id
_entity.type
_entity.pdbx_description
1 polymer ?
#
loop_
_entity_poly.entity_id
_entity_poly.type
_entity_poly.pdbx_seq_one_letter_code
_entity_poly.pdbx_strand_id
1 'polypeptide(L)'
;MITMKAQIIDRLTRYVKIDTQSDPNSESTPSTEKQWDLLRLLESELQTLGLSTDIDEYGYLFATLESNVDYDVPTIGFLAHVDTSPDFNATGVNPQIIENYDGQALQLGKTNRVLNPSVFPELNHLIGHTLMVTDGTSLLGADDKAGVVEIMEGIKYLIEHPEIKHGRIRIGFTPDEEIGRGPHKFDVERFNADFAYTMDGSQFGELQFESFNAAEATVTCHGAVSYTHLT
;
A
#
# COMPACT_ATOMS: atom_id res chain seq x y z
N MET A 1 4.05 -0.93 -27.87
CA MET A 1 3.07 -0.76 -26.77
C MET A 1 3.66 -1.37 -25.53
N ILE A 2 3.75 -0.62 -24.43
CA ILE A 2 4.20 -1.16 -23.13
C ILE A 2 3.06 -2.01 -22.58
N THR A 3 3.34 -3.21 -22.11
CA THR A 3 2.30 -4.10 -21.54
C THR A 3 1.86 -3.59 -20.16
N MET A 4 0.63 -3.89 -19.73
CA MET A 4 0.14 -3.56 -18.38
C MET A 4 1.09 -4.08 -17.29
N LYS A 5 1.59 -5.32 -17.43
CA LYS A 5 2.61 -5.87 -16.52
C LYS A 5 3.83 -4.98 -16.38
N ALA A 6 4.36 -4.46 -17.50
CA ALA A 6 5.51 -3.57 -17.45
C ALA A 6 5.20 -2.22 -16.80
N GLN A 7 3.99 -1.70 -16.98
CA GLN A 7 3.52 -0.48 -16.32
C GLN A 7 3.40 -0.66 -14.81
N ILE A 8 2.81 -1.77 -14.35
CA ILE A 8 2.71 -2.12 -12.93
C ILE A 8 4.10 -2.23 -12.30
N ILE A 9 5.03 -2.96 -12.93
CA ILE A 9 6.40 -3.12 -12.44
C ILE A 9 7.11 -1.78 -12.35
N ASP A 10 7.01 -0.93 -13.37
CA ASP A 10 7.62 0.40 -13.38
C ASP A 10 7.07 1.28 -12.26
N ARG A 11 5.74 1.37 -12.14
CA ARG A 11 5.08 2.18 -11.13
C ARG A 11 5.42 1.71 -9.72
N LEU A 12 5.30 0.41 -9.44
CA LEU A 12 5.65 -0.15 -8.14
C LEU A 12 7.13 0.10 -7.81
N THR A 13 8.03 -0.11 -8.79
CA THR A 13 9.47 0.17 -8.62
C THR A 13 9.75 1.62 -8.24
N ARG A 14 8.99 2.58 -8.77
CA ARG A 14 9.12 4.01 -8.42
C ARG A 14 8.58 4.29 -7.03
N TYR A 15 7.42 3.77 -6.70
CA TYR A 15 6.74 4.05 -5.43
C TYR A 15 7.45 3.42 -4.23
N VAL A 16 7.93 2.17 -4.34
CA VAL A 16 8.65 1.52 -3.23
C VAL A 16 9.98 2.20 -2.88
N LYS A 17 10.57 2.97 -3.80
CA LYS A 17 11.80 3.73 -3.55
C LYS A 17 11.57 5.01 -2.76
N ILE A 18 10.35 5.48 -2.64
CA ILE A 18 10.00 6.62 -1.81
C ILE A 18 9.86 6.12 -0.37
N ASP A 19 10.64 6.66 0.53
CA ASP A 19 10.54 6.36 1.97
C ASP A 19 9.28 7.04 2.52
N THR A 20 8.35 6.24 3.03
CA THR A 20 7.07 6.70 3.60
C THR A 20 6.82 6.11 4.98
N GLN A 21 7.86 5.65 5.66
CA GLN A 21 7.73 4.99 6.95
C GLN A 21 7.03 5.88 7.97
N SER A 22 6.02 5.33 8.63
CA SER A 22 5.31 5.97 9.74
C SER A 22 6.11 5.95 11.05
N ASP A 23 5.73 6.80 12.01
CA ASP A 23 6.36 6.89 13.34
C ASP A 23 5.29 6.85 14.43
N PRO A 24 5.19 5.75 15.22
CA PRO A 24 4.19 5.62 16.29
C PRO A 24 4.39 6.64 17.43
N ASN A 25 5.58 7.23 17.57
CA ASN A 25 5.88 8.21 18.62
C ASN A 25 5.54 9.65 18.21
N SER A 26 5.23 9.90 16.95
CA SER A 26 4.82 11.21 16.46
C SER A 26 3.39 11.54 16.89
N GLU A 27 3.10 12.80 17.17
CA GLU A 27 1.74 13.31 17.43
C GLU A 27 1.10 13.95 16.21
N SER A 28 1.86 14.11 15.11
CA SER A 28 1.35 14.67 13.87
C SER A 28 0.59 13.64 13.03
N THR A 29 -0.19 14.12 12.07
CA THR A 29 -0.78 13.33 10.98
C THR A 29 -0.52 14.08 9.67
N PRO A 30 0.16 13.49 8.70
CA PRO A 30 0.87 12.22 8.78
C PRO A 30 1.93 12.22 9.90
N SER A 31 2.24 11.04 10.43
CA SER A 31 3.23 10.89 11.51
C SER A 31 4.65 11.23 11.08
N THR A 32 4.91 11.23 9.76
CA THR A 32 6.19 11.63 9.17
C THR A 32 5.97 12.49 7.92
N GLU A 33 6.84 13.47 7.71
CA GLU A 33 6.85 14.30 6.49
C GLU A 33 7.13 13.49 5.21
N LYS A 34 7.79 12.35 5.32
CA LYS A 34 8.13 11.47 4.19
C LYS A 34 6.91 10.97 3.43
N GLN A 35 5.78 10.79 4.10
CA GLN A 35 4.54 10.32 3.47
C GLN A 35 4.01 11.34 2.44
N TRP A 36 4.25 12.63 2.67
CA TRP A 36 3.90 13.68 1.72
C TRP A 36 4.57 13.53 0.35
N ASP A 37 5.76 12.95 0.28
CA ASP A 37 6.47 12.79 -0.97
C ASP A 37 5.70 11.87 -1.94
N LEU A 38 5.16 10.76 -1.43
CA LEU A 38 4.33 9.87 -2.24
C LEU A 38 2.95 10.48 -2.50
N LEU A 39 2.31 11.09 -1.49
CA LEU A 39 0.99 11.72 -1.65
C LEU A 39 1.00 12.80 -2.73
N ARG A 40 1.99 13.67 -2.77
CA ARG A 40 2.13 14.71 -3.80
C ARG A 40 2.42 14.14 -5.18
N LEU A 41 3.19 13.07 -5.26
CA LEU A 41 3.41 12.36 -6.53
C LEU A 41 2.09 11.78 -7.05
N LEU A 42 1.33 11.11 -6.18
CA LEU A 42 0.02 10.52 -6.52
C LEU A 42 -0.97 11.59 -6.96
N GLU A 43 -1.05 12.71 -6.24
CA GLU A 43 -1.88 13.84 -6.64
C GLU A 43 -1.53 14.34 -8.04
N SER A 44 -0.25 14.57 -8.31
CA SER A 44 0.23 15.02 -9.62
C SER A 44 -0.07 14.01 -10.73
N GLU A 45 0.08 12.70 -10.47
CA GLU A 45 -0.24 11.66 -11.45
C GLU A 45 -1.75 11.57 -11.71
N LEU A 46 -2.60 11.67 -10.68
CA LEU A 46 -4.05 11.70 -10.83
C LEU A 46 -4.52 12.93 -11.63
N GLN A 47 -3.96 14.10 -11.36
CA GLN A 47 -4.24 15.31 -12.13
C GLN A 47 -3.80 15.17 -13.60
N THR A 48 -2.67 14.51 -13.84
CA THR A 48 -2.20 14.21 -15.21
C THR A 48 -3.15 13.28 -15.95
N LEU A 49 -3.83 12.38 -15.24
CA LEU A 49 -4.90 11.53 -15.78
C LEU A 49 -6.22 12.29 -16.00
N GLY A 50 -6.29 13.57 -15.61
CA GLY A 50 -7.48 14.43 -15.78
C GLY A 50 -8.49 14.34 -14.63
N LEU A 51 -8.14 13.73 -13.50
CA LEU A 51 -9.03 13.65 -12.35
C LEU A 51 -8.96 14.94 -11.51
N SER A 52 -10.09 15.28 -10.88
CA SER A 52 -10.09 16.25 -9.79
C SER A 52 -9.54 15.61 -8.53
N THR A 53 -8.63 16.31 -7.87
CA THR A 53 -7.99 15.87 -6.63
C THR A 53 -8.27 16.85 -5.50
N ASP A 54 -8.23 16.34 -4.29
CA ASP A 54 -8.41 17.09 -3.06
C ASP A 54 -7.58 16.44 -1.95
N ILE A 55 -6.55 17.13 -1.48
CA ILE A 55 -5.69 16.69 -0.39
C ILE A 55 -5.83 17.62 0.80
N ASP A 56 -6.02 17.08 2.00
CA ASP A 56 -6.17 17.88 3.20
C ASP A 56 -4.85 18.07 3.96
N GLU A 57 -4.93 18.84 5.04
CA GLU A 57 -3.81 19.13 5.93
C GLU A 57 -3.28 17.90 6.69
N TYR A 58 -4.05 16.83 6.72
CA TYR A 58 -3.71 15.55 7.36
C TYR A 58 -3.18 14.50 6.39
N GLY A 59 -3.04 14.85 5.10
CA GLY A 59 -2.50 13.94 4.09
C GLY A 59 -3.49 12.93 3.53
N TYR A 60 -4.79 13.11 3.72
CA TYR A 60 -5.79 12.30 3.02
C TYR A 60 -5.99 12.86 1.62
N LEU A 61 -5.56 12.09 0.62
CA LEU A 61 -5.69 12.45 -0.78
C LEU A 61 -6.91 11.75 -1.38
N PHE A 62 -7.87 12.55 -1.84
CA PHE A 62 -9.05 12.05 -2.53
C PHE A 62 -9.03 12.46 -4.01
N ALA A 63 -9.56 11.57 -4.86
CA ALA A 63 -9.79 11.87 -6.27
C ALA A 63 -11.12 11.28 -6.74
N THR A 64 -11.59 11.77 -7.89
CA THR A 64 -12.84 11.32 -8.49
C THR A 64 -12.65 10.99 -9.96
N LEU A 65 -13.06 9.78 -10.35
CA LEU A 65 -13.38 9.44 -11.72
C LEU A 65 -14.89 9.52 -11.88
N GLU A 66 -15.36 10.45 -12.72
CA GLU A 66 -16.80 10.66 -12.93
C GLU A 66 -17.41 9.49 -13.69
N SER A 67 -18.70 9.25 -13.46
CA SER A 67 -19.48 8.23 -14.15
C SER A 67 -19.48 8.43 -15.66
N ASN A 68 -19.40 7.35 -16.42
CA ASN A 68 -19.60 7.35 -17.88
C ASN A 68 -20.94 6.70 -18.31
N VAL A 69 -21.87 6.56 -17.35
CA VAL A 69 -23.25 6.13 -17.60
C VAL A 69 -24.24 7.22 -17.20
N ASP A 70 -25.45 7.19 -17.77
CA ASP A 70 -26.52 8.17 -17.60
C ASP A 70 -27.68 7.67 -16.71
N TYR A 71 -27.44 6.60 -15.96
CA TYR A 71 -28.39 6.02 -15.01
C TYR A 71 -27.76 5.91 -13.62
N ASP A 72 -28.61 5.88 -12.60
CA ASP A 72 -28.17 5.83 -11.21
C ASP A 72 -27.51 4.49 -10.88
N VAL A 73 -26.32 4.57 -10.36
CA VAL A 73 -25.54 3.44 -9.80
C VAL A 73 -24.79 3.92 -8.57
N PRO A 74 -24.50 3.02 -7.63
CA PRO A 74 -23.73 3.39 -6.44
C PRO A 74 -22.36 3.98 -6.78
N THR A 75 -21.92 4.93 -5.96
CA THR A 75 -20.53 5.42 -5.97
C THR A 75 -19.67 4.44 -5.19
N ILE A 76 -18.66 3.90 -5.84
CA ILE A 76 -17.73 2.94 -5.24
C ILE A 76 -16.43 3.65 -4.89
N GLY A 77 -15.91 3.39 -3.68
CA GLY A 77 -14.61 3.85 -3.24
C GLY A 77 -13.53 2.77 -3.34
N PHE A 78 -12.29 3.18 -3.66
CA PHE A 78 -11.10 2.37 -3.50
C PHE A 78 -10.09 3.11 -2.63
N LEU A 79 -9.55 2.41 -1.65
CA LEU A 79 -8.65 2.95 -0.64
C LEU A 79 -7.36 2.13 -0.59
N ALA A 80 -6.24 2.81 -0.38
CA ALA A 80 -4.95 2.21 -0.08
C ALA A 80 -4.15 3.14 0.83
N HIS A 81 -3.27 2.60 1.69
CA HIS A 81 -2.42 3.43 2.51
C HIS A 81 -1.05 3.66 1.87
N VAL A 82 -0.43 4.79 2.21
CA VAL A 82 0.86 5.18 1.61
C VAL A 82 2.04 4.89 2.51
N ASP A 83 1.82 4.78 3.82
CA ASP A 83 2.90 4.54 4.77
C ASP A 83 3.39 3.09 4.74
N THR A 84 4.56 2.89 5.27
CA THR A 84 5.18 1.59 5.48
C THR A 84 5.47 1.39 6.96
N SER A 85 5.47 0.12 7.38
CA SER A 85 5.64 -0.27 8.77
C SER A 85 6.92 0.29 9.40
N PRO A 86 6.85 0.76 10.66
CA PRO A 86 8.01 1.17 11.43
C PRO A 86 8.86 -0.01 11.92
N ASP A 87 8.42 -1.26 11.77
CA ASP A 87 9.05 -2.43 12.37
C ASP A 87 10.41 -2.79 11.75
N PHE A 88 10.65 -2.35 10.51
CA PHE A 88 11.90 -2.59 9.84
C PHE A 88 12.25 -1.43 8.90
N ASN A 89 13.55 -1.30 8.56
CA ASN A 89 14.03 -0.26 7.65
C ASN A 89 13.30 -0.27 6.30
N ALA A 90 12.76 0.87 5.90
CA ALA A 90 12.11 1.10 4.61
C ALA A 90 12.85 2.14 3.74
N THR A 91 14.08 2.50 4.10
CA THR A 91 14.91 3.47 3.39
C THR A 91 15.83 2.78 2.39
N GLY A 92 16.01 3.39 1.22
CA GLY A 92 16.93 2.90 0.20
C GLY A 92 16.51 1.58 -0.42
N VAL A 93 15.22 1.37 -0.57
CA VAL A 93 14.63 0.15 -1.14
C VAL A 93 15.21 -0.14 -2.53
N ASN A 94 15.76 -1.34 -2.70
CA ASN A 94 16.34 -1.83 -3.93
C ASN A 94 15.55 -3.03 -4.44
N PRO A 95 14.47 -2.81 -5.22
CA PRO A 95 13.62 -3.88 -5.70
C PRO A 95 14.34 -4.76 -6.73
N GLN A 96 14.13 -6.08 -6.62
CA GLN A 96 14.67 -7.09 -7.51
C GLN A 96 13.51 -7.81 -8.21
N ILE A 97 13.59 -7.94 -9.52
CA ILE A 97 12.58 -8.64 -10.32
C ILE A 97 13.07 -10.05 -10.61
N ILE A 98 12.28 -11.04 -10.20
CA ILE A 98 12.51 -12.46 -10.46
C ILE A 98 11.46 -12.90 -11.47
N GLU A 99 11.87 -13.09 -12.70
CA GLU A 99 10.97 -13.58 -13.74
C GLU A 99 10.85 -15.10 -13.70
N ASN A 100 9.62 -15.60 -13.92
CA ASN A 100 9.34 -17.03 -14.00
C ASN A 100 9.91 -17.80 -12.81
N TYR A 101 9.47 -17.41 -11.60
CA TYR A 101 9.95 -18.03 -10.35
C TYR A 101 9.85 -19.55 -10.41
N ASP A 102 10.91 -20.26 -10.06
CA ASP A 102 11.05 -21.71 -10.22
C ASP A 102 10.69 -22.54 -8.98
N GLY A 103 10.25 -21.88 -7.90
CA GLY A 103 9.90 -22.55 -6.63
C GLY A 103 11.09 -22.83 -5.71
N GLN A 104 12.30 -22.39 -6.08
CA GLN A 104 13.47 -22.56 -5.23
C GLN A 104 13.58 -21.42 -4.18
N ALA A 105 14.40 -21.68 -3.15
CA ALA A 105 14.72 -20.65 -2.17
C ALA A 105 15.42 -19.46 -2.83
N LEU A 106 14.92 -18.25 -2.56
CA LEU A 106 15.45 -16.99 -3.10
C LEU A 106 16.38 -16.33 -2.09
N GLN A 107 17.67 -16.23 -2.42
CA GLN A 107 18.62 -15.41 -1.70
C GLN A 107 18.35 -13.93 -1.97
N LEU A 108 18.13 -13.12 -0.92
CA LEU A 108 17.88 -11.70 -1.05
C LEU A 108 19.20 -10.91 -1.09
N GLY A 109 19.59 -10.50 -2.29
CA GLY A 109 20.82 -9.77 -2.53
C GLY A 109 22.06 -10.48 -2.00
N LYS A 110 22.89 -9.76 -1.24
CA LYS A 110 24.10 -10.28 -0.57
C LYS A 110 23.92 -10.50 0.93
N THR A 111 22.69 -10.42 1.43
CA THR A 111 22.37 -10.63 2.85
C THR A 111 22.28 -12.12 3.17
N ASN A 112 22.13 -12.46 4.46
CA ASN A 112 21.85 -13.83 4.89
C ASN A 112 20.33 -14.15 4.87
N ARG A 113 19.50 -13.28 4.30
CA ARG A 113 18.05 -13.45 4.24
C ARG A 113 17.69 -14.30 3.03
N VAL A 114 16.83 -15.28 3.26
CA VAL A 114 16.37 -16.22 2.24
C VAL A 114 14.86 -16.36 2.34
N LEU A 115 14.15 -16.16 1.24
CA LEU A 115 12.76 -16.57 1.12
C LEU A 115 12.73 -18.04 0.73
N ASN A 116 12.39 -18.89 1.67
CA ASN A 116 12.41 -20.34 1.50
C ASN A 116 10.99 -20.89 1.51
N PRO A 117 10.53 -21.61 0.47
CA PRO A 117 9.20 -22.22 0.42
C PRO A 117 8.90 -23.19 1.58
N SER A 118 9.91 -23.76 2.23
CA SER A 118 9.70 -24.58 3.42
C SER A 118 9.32 -23.75 4.67
N VAL A 119 9.61 -22.46 4.67
CA VAL A 119 9.26 -21.51 5.74
C VAL A 119 8.03 -20.70 5.34
N PHE A 120 7.92 -20.33 4.06
CA PHE A 120 6.87 -19.56 3.44
C PHE A 120 6.21 -20.39 2.35
N PRO A 121 5.31 -21.34 2.70
CA PRO A 121 4.73 -22.28 1.75
C PRO A 121 3.88 -21.62 0.65
N GLU A 122 3.42 -20.38 0.85
CA GLU A 122 2.67 -19.57 -0.13
C GLU A 122 3.47 -19.36 -1.41
N LEU A 123 4.81 -19.33 -1.32
CA LEU A 123 5.69 -19.21 -2.47
C LEU A 123 5.50 -20.34 -3.50
N ASN A 124 5.02 -21.52 -3.08
CA ASN A 124 4.75 -22.63 -4.00
C ASN A 124 3.58 -22.31 -4.96
N HIS A 125 2.68 -21.41 -4.58
CA HIS A 125 1.58 -20.97 -5.45
C HIS A 125 2.03 -19.93 -6.48
N LEU A 126 3.25 -19.42 -6.34
CA LEU A 126 3.81 -18.37 -7.19
C LEU A 126 4.79 -18.89 -8.26
N ILE A 127 4.92 -20.22 -8.39
CA ILE A 127 5.78 -20.83 -9.43
C ILE A 127 5.29 -20.41 -10.82
N GLY A 128 6.21 -19.94 -11.65
CA GLY A 128 5.92 -19.42 -12.99
C GLY A 128 5.52 -17.95 -13.01
N HIS A 129 5.28 -17.32 -11.84
CA HIS A 129 4.98 -15.89 -11.75
C HIS A 129 6.25 -15.04 -11.75
N THR A 130 6.06 -13.75 -12.02
CA THR A 130 7.10 -12.75 -11.80
C THR A 130 6.94 -12.18 -10.40
N LEU A 131 8.01 -12.21 -9.61
CA LEU A 131 8.04 -11.69 -8.26
C LEU A 131 8.84 -10.38 -8.22
N MET A 132 8.42 -9.45 -7.38
CA MET A 132 9.23 -8.32 -6.95
C MET A 132 9.60 -8.54 -5.48
N VAL A 133 10.89 -8.53 -5.19
CA VAL A 133 11.44 -8.70 -3.83
C VAL A 133 12.46 -7.61 -3.55
N THR A 134 12.92 -7.47 -2.31
CA THR A 134 14.04 -6.59 -1.98
C THR A 134 15.38 -7.31 -2.07
N ASP A 135 16.46 -6.56 -1.92
CA ASP A 135 17.81 -7.13 -1.73
C ASP A 135 18.07 -7.60 -0.29
N GLY A 136 17.06 -7.60 0.56
CA GLY A 136 17.13 -8.06 1.96
C GLY A 136 17.64 -7.01 2.96
N THR A 137 17.93 -5.78 2.53
CA THR A 137 18.39 -4.69 3.43
C THR A 137 17.24 -3.83 3.97
N SER A 138 16.07 -3.88 3.31
CA SER A 138 14.89 -3.11 3.66
C SER A 138 13.61 -3.93 3.50
N LEU A 139 12.48 -3.41 4.00
CA LEU A 139 11.16 -3.80 3.52
C LEU A 139 11.06 -3.50 2.02
N LEU A 140 10.17 -4.19 1.30
CA LEU A 140 9.78 -3.79 -0.05
C LEU A 140 8.79 -2.61 0.01
N GLY A 141 7.87 -2.63 0.96
CA GLY A 141 6.77 -1.68 1.05
C GLY A 141 5.65 -1.99 0.04
N ALA A 142 5.50 -3.27 -0.34
CA ALA A 142 4.36 -3.70 -1.15
C ALA A 142 3.04 -3.56 -0.40
N ASP A 143 3.08 -3.72 0.89
CA ASP A 143 2.09 -3.31 1.85
C ASP A 143 2.29 -1.82 2.18
N ASP A 144 1.41 -0.88 1.70
CA ASP A 144 0.32 -1.17 0.75
C ASP A 144 0.52 -0.40 -0.59
N LYS A 145 1.79 -0.17 -0.98
CA LYS A 145 2.07 0.47 -2.28
C LYS A 145 1.65 -0.39 -3.48
N ALA A 146 1.41 -1.70 -3.26
CA ALA A 146 0.81 -2.55 -4.29
C ALA A 146 -0.65 -2.15 -4.54
N GLY A 147 -1.46 -2.00 -3.49
CA GLY A 147 -2.83 -1.50 -3.61
C GLY A 147 -2.90 -0.10 -4.21
N VAL A 148 -1.96 0.79 -3.83
CA VAL A 148 -1.82 2.10 -4.50
C VAL A 148 -1.63 1.93 -6.02
N VAL A 149 -0.74 1.02 -6.44
CA VAL A 149 -0.49 0.76 -7.88
C VAL A 149 -1.71 0.14 -8.56
N GLU A 150 -2.40 -0.79 -7.90
CA GLU A 150 -3.61 -1.41 -8.43
C GLU A 150 -4.70 -0.38 -8.71
N ILE A 151 -4.93 0.55 -7.78
CA ILE A 151 -5.87 1.65 -7.96
C ILE A 151 -5.42 2.53 -9.14
N MET A 152 -4.17 2.98 -9.16
CA MET A 152 -3.67 3.90 -10.18
C MET A 152 -3.71 3.31 -11.59
N GLU A 153 -3.32 2.05 -11.76
CA GLU A 153 -3.36 1.39 -13.07
C GLU A 153 -4.78 1.00 -13.47
N GLY A 154 -5.63 0.61 -12.51
CA GLY A 154 -7.05 0.33 -12.76
C GLY A 154 -7.81 1.58 -13.25
N ILE A 155 -7.63 2.72 -12.58
CA ILE A 155 -8.23 3.99 -12.99
C ILE A 155 -7.71 4.44 -14.35
N LYS A 156 -6.40 4.38 -14.58
CA LYS A 156 -5.82 4.69 -15.88
C LYS A 156 -6.41 3.81 -16.97
N TYR A 157 -6.57 2.51 -16.71
CA TYR A 157 -7.15 1.57 -17.66
C TYR A 157 -8.59 1.94 -18.00
N LEU A 158 -9.42 2.32 -17.03
CA LEU A 158 -10.80 2.76 -17.27
C LEU A 158 -10.86 4.05 -18.13
N ILE A 159 -9.94 4.98 -17.89
CA ILE A 159 -9.84 6.21 -18.69
C ILE A 159 -9.44 5.91 -20.14
N GLU A 160 -8.50 4.99 -20.33
CA GLU A 160 -8.04 4.57 -21.67
C GLU A 160 -9.08 3.70 -22.41
N HIS A 161 -10.08 3.15 -21.69
CA HIS A 161 -11.11 2.25 -22.21
C HIS A 161 -12.53 2.75 -21.90
N PRO A 162 -12.96 3.88 -22.49
CA PRO A 162 -14.27 4.49 -22.20
C PRO A 162 -15.47 3.63 -22.59
N GLU A 163 -15.27 2.55 -23.34
CA GLU A 163 -16.28 1.52 -23.63
C GLU A 163 -16.65 0.71 -22.37
N ILE A 164 -15.78 0.63 -21.37
CA ILE A 164 -16.07 0.00 -20.08
C ILE A 164 -16.97 0.94 -19.28
N LYS A 165 -18.19 0.49 -19.00
CA LYS A 165 -19.19 1.28 -18.28
C LYS A 165 -18.95 1.18 -16.78
N HIS A 166 -18.94 2.36 -16.11
CA HIS A 166 -18.77 2.47 -14.67
C HIS A 166 -19.56 3.65 -14.11
N GLY A 167 -19.95 3.53 -12.85
CA GLY A 167 -20.45 4.64 -12.04
C GLY A 167 -19.34 5.57 -11.62
N ARG A 168 -19.67 6.50 -10.74
CA ARG A 168 -18.68 7.37 -10.09
C ARG A 168 -17.77 6.52 -9.21
N ILE A 169 -16.47 6.73 -9.35
CA ILE A 169 -15.45 6.07 -8.53
C ILE A 169 -14.73 7.11 -7.68
N ARG A 170 -14.67 6.85 -6.38
CA ARG A 170 -13.88 7.63 -5.44
C ARG A 170 -12.57 6.90 -5.14
N ILE A 171 -11.50 7.64 -5.11
CA ILE A 171 -10.15 7.15 -4.80
C ILE A 171 -9.70 7.83 -3.53
N GLY A 172 -9.14 7.09 -2.59
CA GLY A 172 -8.59 7.63 -1.36
C GLY A 172 -7.23 7.00 -1.04
N PHE A 173 -6.24 7.86 -0.81
CA PHE A 173 -4.95 7.44 -0.27
C PHE A 173 -4.79 8.01 1.14
N THR A 174 -4.43 7.14 2.09
CA THR A 174 -4.43 7.44 3.51
C THR A 174 -3.04 7.31 4.12
N PRO A 175 -2.69 8.16 5.11
CA PRO A 175 -1.47 8.01 5.88
C PRO A 175 -1.68 7.12 7.12
N ASP A 176 -0.57 6.70 7.75
CA ASP A 176 -0.50 6.18 9.12
C ASP A 176 -1.35 4.95 9.44
N GLU A 177 -1.62 4.10 8.44
CA GLU A 177 -2.36 2.85 8.63
C GLU A 177 -1.58 1.88 9.52
N GLU A 178 -0.30 1.69 9.27
CA GLU A 178 0.61 0.76 9.93
C GLU A 178 0.84 1.03 11.44
N ILE A 179 0.40 2.19 11.89
CA ILE A 179 0.38 2.56 13.31
C ILE A 179 -1.04 2.71 13.87
N GLY A 180 -2.03 2.16 13.15
CA GLY A 180 -3.44 2.13 13.54
C GLY A 180 -4.14 3.48 13.51
N ARG A 181 -3.64 4.47 12.77
CA ARG A 181 -4.20 5.82 12.71
C ARG A 181 -4.90 6.16 11.40
N GLY A 182 -4.86 5.26 10.41
CA GLY A 182 -5.46 5.45 9.10
C GLY A 182 -6.87 6.06 9.10
N PRO A 183 -7.83 5.60 9.95
CA PRO A 183 -9.18 6.15 9.96
C PRO A 183 -9.37 7.40 10.84
N HIS A 184 -8.36 7.83 11.63
CA HIS A 184 -8.57 8.81 12.71
C HIS A 184 -9.03 10.19 12.24
N LYS A 185 -8.58 10.64 11.08
CA LYS A 185 -8.94 11.94 10.48
C LYS A 185 -9.63 11.78 9.13
N PHE A 186 -9.97 10.55 8.76
CA PHE A 186 -10.64 10.28 7.49
C PHE A 186 -12.03 10.89 7.46
N ASP A 187 -12.27 11.78 6.54
CA ASP A 187 -13.56 12.45 6.36
C ASP A 187 -14.46 11.63 5.43
N VAL A 188 -15.32 10.80 6.04
CA VAL A 188 -16.25 9.91 5.32
C VAL A 188 -17.24 10.70 4.47
N GLU A 189 -17.73 11.86 4.96
CA GLU A 189 -18.69 12.68 4.23
C GLU A 189 -18.03 13.30 2.99
N ARG A 190 -16.81 13.79 3.11
CA ARG A 190 -16.02 14.34 2.01
C ARG A 190 -15.61 13.24 1.02
N PHE A 191 -15.27 12.05 1.49
CA PHE A 191 -15.00 10.91 0.63
C PHE A 191 -16.23 10.52 -0.19
N ASN A 192 -17.41 10.54 0.38
CA ASN A 192 -18.71 10.44 -0.28
C ASN A 192 -18.82 9.25 -1.26
N ALA A 193 -18.61 8.05 -0.77
CA ALA A 193 -18.89 6.79 -1.48
C ALA A 193 -20.01 6.03 -0.75
N ASP A 194 -20.83 5.29 -1.49
CA ASP A 194 -21.88 4.43 -0.90
C ASP A 194 -21.26 3.24 -0.17
N PHE A 195 -20.15 2.72 -0.70
CA PHE A 195 -19.29 1.72 -0.07
C PHE A 195 -17.89 1.79 -0.68
N ALA A 196 -16.90 1.22 0.02
CA ALA A 196 -15.53 1.23 -0.43
C ALA A 196 -14.83 -0.10 -0.16
N TYR A 197 -13.79 -0.34 -0.93
CA TYR A 197 -12.86 -1.45 -0.75
C TYR A 197 -11.48 -0.89 -0.43
N THR A 198 -10.85 -1.45 0.61
CA THR A 198 -9.42 -1.25 0.86
C THR A 198 -8.64 -2.27 0.03
N MET A 199 -7.70 -1.80 -0.76
CA MET A 199 -6.89 -2.63 -1.66
C MET A 199 -5.64 -3.16 -0.94
N ASP A 200 -5.85 -3.74 0.23
CA ASP A 200 -4.82 -4.13 1.20
C ASP A 200 -4.95 -5.64 1.53
N GLY A 201 -5.31 -6.41 0.52
CA GLY A 201 -5.46 -7.86 0.62
C GLY A 201 -4.17 -8.62 0.39
N SER A 202 -4.06 -9.84 0.97
CA SER A 202 -2.85 -10.65 0.87
C SER A 202 -2.86 -11.65 -0.29
N GLN A 203 -4.02 -12.18 -0.68
CA GLN A 203 -4.13 -13.23 -1.70
C GLN A 203 -5.00 -12.79 -2.87
N PHE A 204 -4.58 -13.16 -4.06
CA PHE A 204 -5.36 -12.89 -5.27
C PHE A 204 -6.78 -13.50 -5.18
N GLY A 205 -7.79 -12.66 -5.37
CA GLY A 205 -9.20 -13.06 -5.32
C GLY A 205 -9.80 -13.16 -3.92
N GLU A 206 -9.06 -12.79 -2.88
CA GLU A 206 -9.58 -12.70 -1.52
C GLU A 206 -10.49 -11.47 -1.37
N LEU A 207 -11.62 -11.66 -0.70
CA LEU A 207 -12.51 -10.59 -0.27
C LEU A 207 -12.83 -10.79 1.21
N GLN A 208 -12.34 -9.90 2.05
CA GLN A 208 -12.66 -9.86 3.47
C GLN A 208 -13.80 -8.88 3.69
N PHE A 209 -14.89 -9.36 4.30
CA PHE A 209 -16.11 -8.55 4.56
C PHE A 209 -16.59 -8.66 6.01
N GLU A 210 -15.80 -9.31 6.88
CA GLU A 210 -16.06 -9.46 8.28
C GLU A 210 -14.99 -8.77 9.12
N SER A 211 -15.39 -8.15 10.23
CA SER A 211 -14.47 -7.62 11.23
C SER A 211 -14.14 -8.68 12.27
N PHE A 212 -12.97 -8.56 12.89
CA PHE A 212 -12.57 -9.38 14.04
C PHE A 212 -12.31 -8.50 15.26
N ASN A 213 -12.39 -9.13 16.45
CA ASN A 213 -12.01 -8.45 17.68
C ASN A 213 -10.50 -8.61 17.93
N ALA A 214 -9.83 -7.50 18.21
CA ALA A 214 -8.43 -7.48 18.58
C ALA A 214 -8.22 -6.71 19.88
N ALA A 215 -7.16 -7.04 20.61
CA ALA A 215 -6.71 -6.29 21.78
C ALA A 215 -5.19 -6.29 21.83
N GLU A 216 -4.63 -5.15 22.18
CA GLU A 216 -3.22 -4.98 22.44
C GLU A 216 -2.98 -4.69 23.93
N ALA A 217 -1.87 -5.17 24.47
CA ALA A 217 -1.46 -4.88 25.83
C ALA A 217 0.04 -4.54 25.88
N THR A 218 0.35 -3.37 26.41
CA THR A 218 1.73 -2.97 26.74
C THR A 218 2.02 -3.31 28.20
N VAL A 219 3.03 -4.14 28.44
CA VAL A 219 3.48 -4.50 29.79
C VAL A 219 4.82 -3.85 30.06
N THR A 220 4.83 -2.90 31.00
CA THR A 220 6.06 -2.25 31.47
C THR A 220 6.47 -2.84 32.81
N CYS A 221 7.64 -3.49 32.87
CA CYS A 221 8.20 -4.03 34.08
C CYS A 221 9.19 -3.03 34.67
N HIS A 222 8.88 -2.47 35.84
CA HIS A 222 9.78 -1.62 36.60
C HIS A 222 10.48 -2.48 37.65
N GLY A 223 11.74 -2.84 37.41
CA GLY A 223 12.56 -3.58 38.38
C GLY A 223 13.49 -2.65 39.19
N ALA A 224 13.50 -2.80 40.48
CA ALA A 224 14.59 -2.25 41.30
C ALA A 224 15.74 -3.27 41.32
N VAL A 225 16.77 -3.06 40.52
CA VAL A 225 17.88 -4.00 40.38
C VAL A 225 19.08 -3.49 41.12
N SER A 226 19.57 -4.27 42.10
CA SER A 226 20.89 -4.06 42.67
C SER A 226 22.03 -4.76 41.90
N TYR A 227 21.71 -5.58 40.89
CA TYR A 227 22.67 -6.26 40.01
C TYR A 227 22.20 -6.28 38.56
N THR A 228 23.04 -5.76 37.66
CA THR A 228 22.80 -5.64 36.23
C THR A 228 23.34 -6.81 35.41
N HIS A 229 23.47 -8.00 35.96
CA HIS A 229 23.91 -9.17 35.21
C HIS A 229 22.83 -10.26 35.27
N LEU A 230 21.95 -10.24 34.28
CA LEU A 230 21.26 -11.45 33.83
C LEU A 230 22.06 -11.99 32.63
N THR A 231 22.72 -13.10 32.87
CA THR A 231 23.37 -13.91 31.82
C THR A 231 22.34 -14.66 31.03
#